data_6a862a0b3988aa38e086dd469efa5f68
#
_entry.id   6a862a0b3988aa38e086dd469efa5f68
#
_cell.length_a   1.000
_cell.length_b   1.000
_cell.length_c   1.000
_cell.angle_alpha   90.00
_cell.angle_beta   90.00
_cell.angle_gamma   90.00
#
_symmetry.space_group_name_H-M   'P 1'
#
loop_
_entity.id
_entity.type
_entity.pdbx_description
1 polymer ?
#
loop_
_entity_poly.entity_id
_entity_poly.type
_entity_poly.pdbx_seq_one_letter_code
_entity_poly.pdbx_strand_id
1 'polypeptide(L)'
;MIPTPENGEPDDGAANHDVVVIGGGPGGYAAALYGAAAGLDIALIEKAKIGGTCLHVGCIPAKELLETASVYRTVSEAARFGITTSAPSVDWSVTINRKQEVIDNLTSGLTSLLKGRKITLYDGTGTLQSDRSVAVNGGSSGEVHLTADAVVVATGSVPRTLPGFEVDGRVVVTSDEFLSMPALPKTAAVVGGGAIGCEFASTMSDMGTSVTILEALPKILPGCDSDVARVVERSFAKRGIDIRTGTRVNGHTPGKNGGTAVHIDGAEDLVVDLVVMAVGRRPNTEGAGLPEAGVEVDPRGFVVVDEYCRTSVEGVWAVGDVIDTPALAHIGFAEGMLAIRDILGEDAMPIDHGRVPWCIYCHPEVAFAGHSEQSAKDAGLEVVASKHRYVGNGRAQIVGDTEGLVKVIALKRPDGTAGQIVGVHMVGPWVTEQLGQAYLAVNWEATVDEVAAFIQPHPTLSELFGETVLSLTGRSLHG
;
A
#
# COMPACT_ATOMS: atom_id res chain seq x y z
N MET A 1 26.00 -25.39 2.72
CA MET A 1 25.89 -26.77 2.20
C MET A 1 24.68 -27.36 2.91
N ILE A 2 23.57 -27.52 2.21
CA ILE A 2 22.38 -28.21 2.71
C ILE A 2 22.74 -29.70 2.81
N PRO A 3 22.50 -30.40 3.92
CA PRO A 3 22.72 -31.82 4.01
C PRO A 3 21.75 -32.53 3.06
N THR A 4 22.26 -33.38 2.18
CA THR A 4 21.47 -34.32 1.38
C THR A 4 20.82 -35.36 2.30
N PRO A 5 19.49 -35.55 2.27
CA PRO A 5 18.87 -36.64 3.02
C PRO A 5 19.17 -37.99 2.35
N GLU A 6 19.45 -38.97 3.20
CA GLU A 6 19.52 -40.38 2.80
C GLU A 6 18.12 -40.86 2.34
N ASN A 7 18.12 -41.61 1.24
CA ASN A 7 16.99 -42.19 0.55
C ASN A 7 15.95 -42.84 1.48
N GLY A 8 14.79 -42.27 1.60
CA GLY A 8 13.54 -42.90 1.99
C GLY A 8 12.53 -42.66 0.86
N GLU A 9 12.05 -43.76 0.25
CA GLU A 9 11.06 -43.69 -0.83
C GLU A 9 9.80 -42.93 -0.39
N PRO A 10 9.33 -41.93 -1.13
CA PRO A 10 7.97 -41.42 -0.97
C PRO A 10 7.08 -42.16 -1.96
N ASP A 11 6.25 -43.00 -1.46
CA ASP A 11 5.19 -43.65 -2.25
C ASP A 11 3.84 -43.11 -1.78
N ASP A 12 3.44 -41.94 -2.29
CA ASP A 12 2.07 -41.42 -2.15
C ASP A 12 1.64 -40.46 -3.27
N GLY A 13 2.37 -40.35 -4.39
CA GLY A 13 1.97 -39.44 -5.50
C GLY A 13 2.08 -37.95 -5.16
N ALA A 14 2.73 -37.59 -4.05
CA ALA A 14 2.98 -36.19 -3.69
C ALA A 14 4.06 -35.59 -4.61
N ALA A 15 3.78 -34.42 -5.21
CA ALA A 15 4.79 -33.67 -5.94
C ALA A 15 5.74 -33.01 -4.94
N ASN A 16 7.06 -33.18 -5.11
CA ASN A 16 8.07 -32.61 -4.24
C ASN A 16 8.74 -31.42 -4.91
N HIS A 17 8.90 -30.33 -4.16
CA HIS A 17 9.52 -29.08 -4.58
C HIS A 17 10.55 -28.60 -3.53
N ASP A 18 11.47 -27.71 -3.89
CA ASP A 18 12.34 -27.07 -2.91
C ASP A 18 11.53 -26.12 -2.02
N VAL A 19 10.63 -25.34 -2.63
CA VAL A 19 9.77 -24.39 -1.92
C VAL A 19 8.33 -24.44 -2.43
N VAL A 20 7.37 -24.49 -1.52
CA VAL A 20 5.94 -24.28 -1.79
C VAL A 20 5.53 -22.93 -1.28
N VAL A 21 4.93 -22.09 -2.14
CA VAL A 21 4.41 -20.77 -1.80
C VAL A 21 2.88 -20.78 -1.81
N ILE A 22 2.25 -20.42 -0.70
CA ILE A 22 0.79 -20.37 -0.55
C ILE A 22 0.32 -18.92 -0.71
N GLY A 23 -0.23 -18.58 -1.87
CA GLY A 23 -0.72 -17.25 -2.23
C GLY A 23 0.13 -16.57 -3.31
N GLY A 24 -0.52 -16.16 -4.41
CA GLY A 24 0.12 -15.56 -5.59
C GLY A 24 0.08 -14.02 -5.59
N GLY A 25 -0.10 -13.38 -4.43
CA GLY A 25 0.01 -11.93 -4.26
C GLY A 25 1.46 -11.42 -4.27
N PRO A 26 1.69 -10.11 -4.04
CA PRO A 26 3.02 -9.49 -4.11
C PRO A 26 4.11 -10.25 -3.37
N GLY A 27 3.92 -10.60 -2.11
CA GLY A 27 4.91 -11.36 -1.33
C GLY A 27 5.19 -12.74 -1.93
N GLY A 28 4.13 -13.45 -2.30
CA GLY A 28 4.26 -14.83 -2.81
C GLY A 28 4.91 -14.88 -4.19
N TYR A 29 4.46 -14.08 -5.16
CA TYR A 29 5.09 -14.14 -6.47
C TYR A 29 6.52 -13.56 -6.49
N ALA A 30 6.84 -12.63 -5.58
CA ALA A 30 8.20 -12.15 -5.42
C ALA A 30 9.11 -13.26 -4.87
N ALA A 31 8.67 -13.96 -3.83
CA ALA A 31 9.38 -15.14 -3.31
C ALA A 31 9.59 -16.20 -4.42
N ALA A 32 8.52 -16.52 -5.16
CA ALA A 32 8.58 -17.51 -6.23
C ALA A 32 9.55 -17.11 -7.35
N LEU A 33 9.47 -15.87 -7.84
CA LEU A 33 10.36 -15.38 -8.91
C LEU A 33 11.82 -15.30 -8.46
N TYR A 34 12.05 -14.84 -7.22
CA TYR A 34 13.41 -14.70 -6.69
C TYR A 34 14.03 -16.06 -6.41
N GLY A 35 13.28 -17.01 -5.82
CA GLY A 35 13.73 -18.38 -5.58
C GLY A 35 14.03 -19.13 -6.88
N ALA A 36 13.14 -19.05 -7.87
CA ALA A 36 13.38 -19.66 -9.18
C ALA A 36 14.60 -19.03 -9.90
N ALA A 37 14.88 -17.74 -9.71
CA ALA A 37 16.08 -17.10 -10.24
C ALA A 37 17.37 -17.60 -9.55
N ALA A 38 17.28 -18.05 -8.30
CA ALA A 38 18.35 -18.68 -7.55
C ALA A 38 18.51 -20.19 -7.86
N GLY A 39 17.64 -20.76 -8.69
CA GLY A 39 17.71 -22.14 -9.13
C GLY A 39 16.86 -23.14 -8.33
N LEU A 40 16.01 -22.65 -7.43
CA LEU A 40 15.07 -23.48 -6.67
C LEU A 40 13.90 -23.94 -7.54
N ASP A 41 13.44 -25.17 -7.29
CA ASP A 41 12.17 -25.69 -7.83
C ASP A 41 11.01 -25.19 -6.98
N ILE A 42 10.15 -24.35 -7.58
CA ILE A 42 9.09 -23.61 -6.86
C ILE A 42 7.71 -24.06 -7.32
N ALA A 43 6.87 -24.39 -6.34
CA ALA A 43 5.41 -24.45 -6.51
C ALA A 43 4.76 -23.18 -5.97
N LEU A 44 3.86 -22.58 -6.75
CA LEU A 44 3.06 -21.42 -6.33
C LEU A 44 1.57 -21.78 -6.42
N ILE A 45 0.87 -21.67 -5.29
CA ILE A 45 -0.55 -22.00 -5.16
C ILE A 45 -1.34 -20.69 -5.10
N GLU A 46 -2.35 -20.53 -5.95
CA GLU A 46 -3.26 -19.38 -5.92
C GLU A 46 -4.71 -19.83 -6.13
N LYS A 47 -5.60 -19.38 -5.24
CA LYS A 47 -7.03 -19.77 -5.25
C LYS A 47 -7.90 -18.91 -6.16
N ALA A 48 -7.41 -17.75 -6.57
CA ALA A 48 -8.18 -16.80 -7.35
C ALA A 48 -7.41 -16.37 -8.62
N LYS A 49 -6.57 -15.36 -8.51
CA LYS A 49 -5.81 -14.81 -9.63
C LYS A 49 -4.41 -14.45 -9.24
N ILE A 50 -3.42 -14.87 -10.03
CA ILE A 50 -2.01 -14.47 -9.88
C ILE A 50 -1.89 -12.94 -9.88
N GLY A 51 -1.12 -12.41 -8.92
CA GLY A 51 -0.99 -10.96 -8.66
C GLY A 51 -1.76 -10.50 -7.43
N GLY A 52 -2.71 -11.30 -6.94
CA GLY A 52 -3.44 -11.09 -5.69
C GLY A 52 -4.18 -9.75 -5.60
N THR A 53 -4.41 -9.28 -4.38
CA THR A 53 -5.14 -8.05 -4.09
C THR A 53 -4.58 -6.83 -4.85
N CYS A 54 -3.27 -6.62 -4.82
CA CYS A 54 -2.65 -5.42 -5.42
C CYS A 54 -2.98 -5.28 -6.91
N LEU A 55 -2.89 -6.37 -7.68
CA LEU A 55 -3.09 -6.34 -9.12
C LEU A 55 -4.57 -6.28 -9.51
N HIS A 56 -5.46 -6.95 -8.77
CA HIS A 56 -6.85 -7.14 -9.20
C HIS A 56 -7.88 -6.24 -8.50
N VAL A 57 -7.71 -5.99 -7.20
CA VAL A 57 -8.68 -5.27 -6.35
C VAL A 57 -8.00 -4.30 -5.37
N GLY A 58 -6.82 -3.78 -5.72
CA GLY A 58 -6.03 -2.90 -4.86
C GLY A 58 -5.28 -1.82 -5.63
N CYS A 59 -3.95 -1.90 -5.59
CA CYS A 59 -3.06 -0.84 -6.09
C CYS A 59 -3.33 -0.45 -7.55
N ILE A 60 -3.28 -1.42 -8.46
CA ILE A 60 -3.34 -1.15 -9.90
C ILE A 60 -4.71 -0.55 -10.29
N PRO A 61 -5.86 -1.18 -9.98
CA PRO A 61 -7.14 -0.58 -10.33
C PRO A 61 -7.40 0.77 -9.64
N ALA A 62 -6.95 0.95 -8.39
CA ALA A 62 -7.11 2.23 -7.70
C ALA A 62 -6.31 3.34 -8.38
N LYS A 63 -5.06 3.07 -8.76
CA LYS A 63 -4.19 4.07 -9.42
C LYS A 63 -4.66 4.38 -10.83
N GLU A 64 -5.24 3.43 -11.56
CA GLU A 64 -5.88 3.71 -12.85
C GLU A 64 -7.09 4.66 -12.73
N LEU A 65 -7.92 4.50 -11.70
CA LEU A 65 -9.03 5.43 -11.44
C LEU A 65 -8.53 6.81 -11.01
N LEU A 66 -7.47 6.88 -10.20
CA LEU A 66 -6.82 8.14 -9.80
C LEU A 66 -6.19 8.85 -10.99
N GLU A 67 -5.56 8.10 -11.91
CA GLU A 67 -5.02 8.68 -13.15
C GLU A 67 -6.13 9.22 -14.05
N THR A 68 -7.24 8.50 -14.19
CA THR A 68 -8.42 9.02 -14.91
C THR A 68 -8.91 10.34 -14.30
N ALA A 69 -8.96 10.44 -12.95
CA ALA A 69 -9.31 11.68 -12.25
C ALA A 69 -8.29 12.80 -12.50
N SER A 70 -6.99 12.47 -12.58
CA SER A 70 -5.91 13.40 -12.91
C SER A 70 -6.05 13.97 -14.31
N VAL A 71 -6.31 13.10 -15.29
CA VAL A 71 -6.58 13.52 -16.69
C VAL A 71 -7.82 14.41 -16.76
N TYR A 72 -8.90 14.06 -16.04
CA TYR A 72 -10.11 14.87 -15.99
C TYR A 72 -9.84 16.30 -15.45
N ARG A 73 -9.08 16.41 -14.34
CA ARG A 73 -8.64 17.71 -13.80
C ARG A 73 -7.82 18.51 -14.80
N THR A 74 -6.85 17.85 -15.45
CA THR A 74 -5.99 18.48 -16.48
C THR A 74 -6.81 19.08 -17.60
N VAL A 75 -7.79 18.35 -18.13
CA VAL A 75 -8.67 18.84 -19.20
C VAL A 75 -9.58 19.95 -18.69
N SER A 76 -10.13 19.83 -17.46
CA SER A 76 -10.99 20.85 -16.84
C SER A 76 -10.26 22.18 -16.66
N GLU A 77 -8.95 22.15 -16.39
CA GLU A 77 -8.10 23.31 -16.15
C GLU A 77 -7.31 23.79 -17.36
N ALA A 78 -7.50 23.17 -18.54
CA ALA A 78 -6.72 23.43 -19.75
C ALA A 78 -6.72 24.92 -20.19
N ALA A 79 -7.79 25.67 -19.88
CA ALA A 79 -7.90 27.11 -20.15
C ALA A 79 -6.80 27.95 -19.47
N ARG A 80 -6.23 27.48 -18.35
CA ARG A 80 -5.10 28.14 -17.65
C ARG A 80 -3.84 28.18 -18.53
N PHE A 81 -3.73 27.25 -19.49
CA PHE A 81 -2.63 27.15 -20.45
C PHE A 81 -3.00 27.72 -21.83
N GLY A 82 -4.14 28.42 -21.96
CA GLY A 82 -4.64 28.97 -23.22
C GLY A 82 -5.25 27.89 -24.16
N ILE A 83 -5.54 26.70 -23.64
CA ILE A 83 -6.14 25.61 -24.43
C ILE A 83 -7.66 25.62 -24.21
N THR A 84 -8.42 25.83 -25.27
CA THR A 84 -9.88 25.85 -25.22
C THR A 84 -10.43 24.44 -25.51
N THR A 85 -11.24 23.93 -24.58
CA THR A 85 -11.95 22.66 -24.69
C THR A 85 -13.42 22.87 -24.34
N SER A 86 -14.30 21.94 -24.75
CA SER A 86 -15.61 21.80 -24.12
C SER A 86 -15.46 21.29 -22.69
N ALA A 87 -16.46 21.51 -21.85
CA ALA A 87 -16.47 20.91 -20.51
C ALA A 87 -16.31 19.38 -20.62
N PRO A 88 -15.34 18.78 -19.93
CA PRO A 88 -15.13 17.34 -20.00
C PRO A 88 -16.28 16.57 -19.35
N SER A 89 -16.56 15.39 -19.85
CA SER A 89 -17.45 14.41 -19.21
C SER A 89 -16.74 13.07 -19.11
N VAL A 90 -17.06 12.28 -18.08
CA VAL A 90 -16.51 10.95 -17.90
C VAL A 90 -17.49 9.92 -18.44
N ASP A 91 -17.05 9.10 -19.40
CA ASP A 91 -17.72 7.83 -19.72
C ASP A 91 -17.14 6.76 -18.77
N TRP A 92 -17.89 6.48 -17.70
CA TRP A 92 -17.44 5.55 -16.69
C TRP A 92 -17.25 4.12 -17.23
N SER A 93 -18.01 3.72 -18.24
CA SER A 93 -17.87 2.40 -18.87
C SER A 93 -16.51 2.25 -19.56
N VAL A 94 -16.07 3.30 -20.26
CA VAL A 94 -14.73 3.35 -20.89
C VAL A 94 -13.64 3.33 -19.82
N THR A 95 -13.80 4.07 -18.72
CA THR A 95 -12.85 4.08 -17.60
C THR A 95 -12.68 2.68 -17.00
N ILE A 96 -13.78 1.99 -16.72
CA ILE A 96 -13.74 0.63 -16.16
C ILE A 96 -13.13 -0.37 -17.13
N ASN A 97 -13.44 -0.28 -18.42
CA ASN A 97 -12.84 -1.14 -19.44
C ASN A 97 -11.32 -0.91 -19.53
N ARG A 98 -10.86 0.35 -19.59
CA ARG A 98 -9.43 0.68 -19.58
C ARG A 98 -8.72 0.13 -18.34
N LYS A 99 -9.31 0.30 -17.16
CA LYS A 99 -8.80 -0.30 -15.92
C LYS A 99 -8.65 -1.82 -16.07
N GLN A 100 -9.63 -2.50 -16.63
CA GLN A 100 -9.59 -3.95 -16.83
C GLN A 100 -8.49 -4.35 -17.83
N GLU A 101 -8.33 -3.62 -18.93
CA GLU A 101 -7.25 -3.85 -19.90
C GLU A 101 -5.86 -3.75 -19.26
N VAL A 102 -5.63 -2.76 -18.41
CA VAL A 102 -4.36 -2.63 -17.67
C VAL A 102 -4.12 -3.83 -16.76
N ILE A 103 -5.13 -4.27 -16.02
CA ILE A 103 -5.06 -5.45 -15.15
C ILE A 103 -4.74 -6.71 -15.96
N ASP A 104 -5.45 -6.91 -17.07
CA ASP A 104 -5.31 -8.11 -17.90
C ASP A 104 -3.91 -8.18 -18.55
N ASN A 105 -3.39 -7.06 -19.04
CA ASN A 105 -2.05 -6.96 -19.60
C ASN A 105 -0.97 -7.29 -18.55
N LEU A 106 -1.07 -6.72 -17.34
CA LEU A 106 -0.12 -7.00 -16.26
C LEU A 106 -0.22 -8.44 -15.76
N THR A 107 -1.43 -8.99 -15.65
CA THR A 107 -1.66 -10.39 -15.25
C THR A 107 -1.06 -11.36 -16.26
N SER A 108 -1.27 -11.10 -17.55
CA SER A 108 -0.71 -11.90 -18.64
C SER A 108 0.81 -11.87 -18.60
N GLY A 109 1.40 -10.68 -18.43
CA GLY A 109 2.84 -10.50 -18.30
C GLY A 109 3.43 -11.26 -17.12
N LEU A 110 2.83 -11.13 -15.93
CA LEU A 110 3.27 -11.81 -14.73
C LEU A 110 3.16 -13.34 -14.86
N THR A 111 2.02 -13.84 -15.39
CA THR A 111 1.82 -15.27 -15.61
C THR A 111 2.84 -15.84 -16.59
N SER A 112 3.13 -15.11 -17.67
CA SER A 112 4.15 -15.49 -18.65
C SER A 112 5.55 -15.53 -18.03
N LEU A 113 5.87 -14.57 -17.15
CA LEU A 113 7.15 -14.52 -16.43
C LEU A 113 7.30 -15.72 -15.49
N LEU A 114 6.28 -16.05 -14.70
CA LEU A 114 6.27 -17.21 -13.79
C LEU A 114 6.50 -18.51 -14.57
N LYS A 115 5.77 -18.72 -15.66
CA LYS A 115 5.94 -19.87 -16.54
C LYS A 115 7.33 -19.92 -17.20
N GLY A 116 7.83 -18.77 -17.66
CA GLY A 116 9.15 -18.64 -18.24
C GLY A 116 10.30 -18.99 -17.26
N ARG A 117 10.05 -18.79 -15.96
CA ARG A 117 10.95 -19.23 -14.86
C ARG A 117 10.70 -20.66 -14.40
N LYS A 118 9.82 -21.41 -15.07
CA LYS A 118 9.46 -22.80 -14.77
C LYS A 118 8.84 -23.00 -13.38
N ILE A 119 8.21 -21.97 -12.82
CA ILE A 119 7.47 -22.10 -11.58
C ILE A 119 6.21 -22.91 -11.86
N THR A 120 5.97 -23.94 -11.07
CA THR A 120 4.77 -24.79 -11.17
C THR A 120 3.59 -24.06 -10.50
N LEU A 121 2.55 -23.75 -11.27
CA LEU A 121 1.37 -23.05 -10.78
C LEU A 121 0.27 -24.06 -10.45
N TYR A 122 -0.25 -24.00 -9.22
CA TYR A 122 -1.40 -24.76 -8.77
C TYR A 122 -2.58 -23.84 -8.55
N ASP A 123 -3.69 -24.12 -9.23
CA ASP A 123 -4.97 -23.41 -9.04
C ASP A 123 -5.75 -24.13 -7.93
N GLY A 124 -6.00 -23.45 -6.82
CA GLY A 124 -6.70 -23.97 -5.67
C GLY A 124 -6.31 -23.32 -4.35
N THR A 125 -6.96 -23.76 -3.28
CA THR A 125 -6.67 -23.31 -1.92
C THR A 125 -5.60 -24.20 -1.29
N GLY A 126 -4.44 -23.59 -0.97
CA GLY A 126 -3.36 -24.26 -0.23
C GLY A 126 -3.64 -24.23 1.28
N THR A 127 -3.52 -25.39 1.92
CA THR A 127 -3.68 -25.58 3.37
C THR A 127 -2.47 -26.29 3.94
N LEU A 128 -1.74 -25.64 4.83
CA LEU A 128 -0.59 -26.20 5.52
C LEU A 128 -1.05 -27.32 6.47
N GLN A 129 -0.34 -28.47 6.44
CA GLN A 129 -0.62 -29.63 7.29
C GLN A 129 0.38 -29.70 8.44
N SER A 130 0.06 -30.50 9.45
CA SER A 130 0.90 -30.70 10.65
C SER A 130 2.28 -31.33 10.38
N ASP A 131 2.42 -32.04 9.26
CA ASP A 131 3.68 -32.62 8.78
C ASP A 131 4.46 -31.69 7.83
N ARG A 132 4.01 -30.43 7.67
CA ARG A 132 4.51 -29.40 6.75
C ARG A 132 4.22 -29.66 5.27
N SER A 133 3.48 -30.72 4.93
CA SER A 133 2.95 -30.83 3.57
C SER A 133 1.88 -29.77 3.31
N VAL A 134 1.59 -29.50 2.06
CA VAL A 134 0.54 -28.55 1.67
C VAL A 134 -0.51 -29.27 0.83
N ALA A 135 -1.73 -29.33 1.37
CA ALA A 135 -2.89 -29.82 0.61
C ALA A 135 -3.43 -28.69 -0.27
N VAL A 136 -3.55 -28.94 -1.58
CA VAL A 136 -4.22 -28.03 -2.53
C VAL A 136 -5.59 -28.59 -2.83
N ASN A 137 -6.63 -27.79 -2.60
CA ASN A 137 -8.02 -28.19 -2.79
C ASN A 137 -8.78 -27.19 -3.69
N GLY A 138 -9.67 -27.71 -4.51
CA GLY A 138 -10.47 -26.90 -5.44
C GLY A 138 -9.70 -26.50 -6.69
N GLY A 139 -10.34 -25.62 -7.49
CA GLY A 139 -9.76 -25.15 -8.74
C GLY A 139 -9.61 -26.27 -9.80
N SER A 140 -8.81 -25.98 -10.82
CA SER A 140 -8.56 -26.87 -11.95
C SER A 140 -7.51 -27.96 -11.64
N SER A 141 -6.72 -27.77 -10.58
CA SER A 141 -5.68 -28.73 -10.18
C SER A 141 -6.22 -29.99 -9.50
N GLY A 142 -7.46 -29.98 -9.02
CA GLY A 142 -8.05 -31.05 -8.22
C GLY A 142 -7.47 -31.07 -6.79
N GLU A 143 -7.53 -32.23 -6.14
CA GLU A 143 -6.89 -32.48 -4.84
C GLU A 143 -5.45 -32.95 -5.07
N VAL A 144 -4.48 -32.18 -4.59
CA VAL A 144 -3.05 -32.47 -4.74
C VAL A 144 -2.37 -32.29 -3.39
N HIS A 145 -1.43 -33.17 -3.06
CA HIS A 145 -0.55 -33.03 -1.90
C HIS A 145 0.85 -32.66 -2.36
N LEU A 146 1.41 -31.59 -1.81
CA LEU A 146 2.75 -31.12 -2.10
C LEU A 146 3.64 -31.26 -0.88
N THR A 147 4.88 -31.69 -1.09
CA THR A 147 5.92 -31.68 -0.07
C THR A 147 7.04 -30.73 -0.47
N ALA A 148 7.69 -30.10 0.50
CA ALA A 148 8.81 -29.20 0.24
C ALA A 148 9.77 -29.12 1.43
N ASP A 149 11.02 -28.72 1.15
CA ASP A 149 11.99 -28.39 2.19
C ASP A 149 11.57 -27.10 2.94
N ALA A 150 10.92 -26.15 2.24
CA ALA A 150 10.44 -24.91 2.80
C ALA A 150 9.02 -24.54 2.32
N VAL A 151 8.22 -23.91 3.21
CA VAL A 151 6.91 -23.36 2.88
C VAL A 151 6.88 -21.88 3.17
N VAL A 152 6.39 -21.07 2.22
CA VAL A 152 6.18 -19.63 2.38
C VAL A 152 4.68 -19.34 2.37
N VAL A 153 4.15 -18.85 3.49
CA VAL A 153 2.76 -18.43 3.64
C VAL A 153 2.63 -16.97 3.22
N ALA A 154 1.92 -16.71 2.12
CA ALA A 154 1.72 -15.38 1.53
C ALA A 154 0.23 -15.12 1.23
N THR A 155 -0.65 -15.56 2.12
CA THR A 155 -2.11 -15.53 1.95
C THR A 155 -2.72 -14.13 2.01
N GLY A 156 -1.95 -13.13 2.44
CA GLY A 156 -2.29 -11.71 2.39
C GLY A 156 -3.37 -11.30 3.38
N SER A 157 -4.23 -10.37 2.97
CA SER A 157 -5.27 -9.78 3.81
C SER A 157 -6.58 -9.57 3.04
N VAL A 158 -7.65 -9.31 3.79
CA VAL A 158 -8.98 -8.95 3.27
C VAL A 158 -9.46 -7.63 3.90
N PRO A 159 -10.36 -6.87 3.25
CA PRO A 159 -10.92 -5.66 3.83
C PRO A 159 -11.58 -5.92 5.18
N ARG A 160 -11.43 -4.97 6.10
CA ARG A 160 -12.11 -4.98 7.39
C ARG A 160 -13.40 -4.17 7.31
N THR A 161 -14.44 -4.65 8.00
CA THR A 161 -15.69 -3.94 8.17
C THR A 161 -15.95 -3.61 9.65
N LEU A 162 -16.98 -2.83 9.92
CA LEU A 162 -17.45 -2.53 11.27
C LEU A 162 -18.79 -3.21 11.52
N PRO A 163 -19.11 -3.57 12.78
CA PRO A 163 -20.45 -4.03 13.13
C PRO A 163 -21.54 -3.04 12.69
N GLY A 164 -22.64 -3.54 12.14
CA GLY A 164 -23.72 -2.72 11.60
C GLY A 164 -23.48 -2.17 10.19
N PHE A 165 -22.40 -2.59 9.52
CA PHE A 165 -22.11 -2.30 8.12
C PHE A 165 -21.86 -3.61 7.36
N GLU A 166 -22.94 -4.30 7.04
CA GLU A 166 -22.90 -5.51 6.21
C GLU A 166 -22.67 -5.11 4.75
N VAL A 167 -21.63 -5.67 4.16
CA VAL A 167 -21.28 -5.41 2.75
C VAL A 167 -22.30 -6.10 1.86
N ASP A 168 -23.04 -5.30 1.10
CA ASP A 168 -24.03 -5.80 0.13
C ASP A 168 -23.59 -5.65 -1.33
N GLY A 169 -22.41 -5.05 -1.55
CA GLY A 169 -21.83 -4.80 -2.87
C GLY A 169 -22.57 -3.71 -3.68
N ARG A 170 -23.48 -2.95 -3.07
CA ARG A 170 -24.32 -1.95 -3.75
C ARG A 170 -24.40 -0.62 -3.01
N VAL A 171 -24.77 -0.63 -1.74
CA VAL A 171 -24.93 0.55 -0.88
C VAL A 171 -23.81 0.60 0.15
N VAL A 172 -23.42 -0.53 0.70
CA VAL A 172 -22.23 -0.66 1.54
C VAL A 172 -21.21 -1.53 0.81
N VAL A 173 -20.05 -0.94 0.53
CA VAL A 173 -18.96 -1.58 -0.22
C VAL A 173 -17.65 -1.47 0.54
N THR A 174 -16.74 -2.39 0.28
CA THR A 174 -15.32 -2.25 0.64
C THR A 174 -14.52 -1.69 -0.54
N SER A 175 -13.19 -1.68 -0.42
CA SER A 175 -12.29 -1.34 -1.52
C SER A 175 -12.51 -2.23 -2.74
N ASP A 176 -12.81 -3.50 -2.52
CA ASP A 176 -12.86 -4.51 -3.57
C ASP A 176 -14.08 -4.29 -4.50
N GLU A 177 -15.26 -4.07 -3.92
CA GLU A 177 -16.47 -3.79 -4.68
C GLU A 177 -16.43 -2.37 -5.30
N PHE A 178 -15.89 -1.37 -4.57
CA PHE A 178 -15.79 0.01 -5.08
C PHE A 178 -15.06 0.06 -6.42
N LEU A 179 -13.94 -0.64 -6.54
CA LEU A 179 -13.12 -0.68 -7.75
C LEU A 179 -13.80 -1.33 -8.96
N SER A 180 -14.94 -1.98 -8.73
CA SER A 180 -15.72 -2.66 -9.77
C SER A 180 -17.12 -2.09 -9.97
N MET A 181 -17.44 -0.96 -9.35
CA MET A 181 -18.76 -0.33 -9.45
C MET A 181 -19.09 0.07 -10.89
N PRO A 182 -20.32 -0.17 -11.36
CA PRO A 182 -20.73 0.17 -12.72
C PRO A 182 -20.96 1.67 -12.93
N ALA A 183 -21.12 2.45 -11.88
CA ALA A 183 -21.33 3.90 -11.92
C ALA A 183 -20.89 4.54 -10.59
N LEU A 184 -20.50 5.81 -10.64
CA LEU A 184 -20.24 6.60 -9.44
C LEU A 184 -21.55 7.12 -8.83
N PRO A 185 -21.65 7.16 -7.48
CA PRO A 185 -22.81 7.71 -6.77
C PRO A 185 -22.82 9.25 -6.85
N LYS A 186 -23.97 9.86 -6.55
CA LYS A 186 -24.04 11.33 -6.38
C LYS A 186 -23.48 11.77 -5.03
N THR A 187 -23.70 10.96 -4.00
CA THR A 187 -23.26 11.22 -2.63
C THR A 187 -22.62 9.98 -2.02
N ALA A 188 -21.51 10.14 -1.31
CA ALA A 188 -20.82 9.03 -0.65
C ALA A 188 -20.30 9.39 0.73
N ALA A 189 -20.39 8.44 1.66
CA ALA A 189 -19.66 8.45 2.92
C ALA A 189 -18.46 7.49 2.81
N VAL A 190 -17.27 7.97 3.08
CA VAL A 190 -16.06 7.15 3.22
C VAL A 190 -15.78 7.00 4.70
N VAL A 191 -15.93 5.79 5.22
CA VAL A 191 -15.63 5.48 6.62
C VAL A 191 -14.19 5.05 6.74
N GLY A 192 -13.36 5.91 7.35
CA GLY A 192 -11.91 5.79 7.47
C GLY A 192 -11.15 6.80 6.59
N GLY A 193 -10.33 7.63 7.23
CA GLY A 193 -9.48 8.66 6.60
C GLY A 193 -8.03 8.23 6.39
N GLY A 194 -7.76 6.93 6.26
CA GLY A 194 -6.47 6.38 5.87
C GLY A 194 -6.16 6.56 4.38
N ALA A 195 -5.06 5.95 3.91
CA ALA A 195 -4.62 6.05 2.51
C ALA A 195 -5.72 5.69 1.50
N ILE A 196 -6.34 4.52 1.65
CA ILE A 196 -7.42 4.04 0.77
C ILE A 196 -8.62 4.99 0.77
N GLY A 197 -9.06 5.42 1.97
CA GLY A 197 -10.19 6.33 2.10
C GLY A 197 -9.94 7.68 1.44
N CYS A 198 -8.75 8.26 1.63
CA CYS A 198 -8.35 9.52 1.00
C CYS A 198 -8.24 9.40 -0.52
N GLU A 199 -7.69 8.30 -1.04
CA GLU A 199 -7.60 8.04 -2.48
C GLU A 199 -9.00 7.94 -3.13
N PHE A 200 -9.91 7.19 -2.52
CA PHE A 200 -11.26 7.03 -3.04
C PHE A 200 -12.08 8.32 -2.92
N ALA A 201 -11.96 9.03 -1.81
CA ALA A 201 -12.61 10.33 -1.64
C ALA A 201 -12.12 11.33 -2.70
N SER A 202 -10.80 11.37 -2.95
CA SER A 202 -10.19 12.22 -3.98
C SER A 202 -10.72 11.89 -5.38
N THR A 203 -10.71 10.59 -5.76
CA THR A 203 -11.20 10.12 -7.05
C THR A 203 -12.67 10.46 -7.28
N MET A 204 -13.53 10.13 -6.33
CA MET A 204 -14.97 10.39 -6.41
C MET A 204 -15.28 11.88 -6.49
N SER A 205 -14.61 12.71 -5.67
CA SER A 205 -14.82 14.16 -5.67
C SER A 205 -14.44 14.81 -7.00
N ASP A 206 -13.31 14.41 -7.59
CA ASP A 206 -12.88 14.92 -8.91
C ASP A 206 -13.88 14.60 -10.01
N MET A 207 -14.56 13.48 -9.90
CA MET A 207 -15.56 13.03 -10.88
C MET A 207 -16.99 13.43 -10.53
N GLY A 208 -17.18 14.34 -9.57
CA GLY A 208 -18.46 15.01 -9.29
C GLY A 208 -19.33 14.39 -8.20
N THR A 209 -18.84 13.38 -7.45
CA THR A 209 -19.51 12.87 -6.26
C THR A 209 -19.32 13.84 -5.09
N SER A 210 -20.37 14.15 -4.34
CA SER A 210 -20.29 14.82 -3.04
C SER A 210 -19.82 13.82 -1.98
N VAL A 211 -18.65 14.04 -1.38
CA VAL A 211 -18.01 13.08 -0.49
C VAL A 211 -17.89 13.61 0.93
N THR A 212 -18.24 12.78 1.92
CA THR A 212 -17.95 12.99 3.34
C THR A 212 -17.02 11.90 3.84
N ILE A 213 -15.87 12.25 4.42
CA ILE A 213 -14.97 11.32 5.13
C ILE A 213 -15.37 11.34 6.61
N LEU A 214 -15.61 10.15 7.18
CA LEU A 214 -15.89 9.92 8.59
C LEU A 214 -14.70 9.20 9.22
N GLU A 215 -13.90 9.90 10.04
CA GLU A 215 -12.68 9.36 10.63
C GLU A 215 -12.75 9.40 12.17
N ALA A 216 -12.53 8.25 12.81
CA ALA A 216 -12.58 8.13 14.26
C ALA A 216 -11.38 8.79 14.97
N LEU A 217 -10.23 8.88 14.30
CA LEU A 217 -9.03 9.54 14.80
C LEU A 217 -9.13 11.07 14.66
N PRO A 218 -8.30 11.84 15.40
CA PRO A 218 -8.34 13.31 15.36
C PRO A 218 -7.78 13.93 14.06
N LYS A 219 -7.21 13.14 13.15
CA LYS A 219 -6.70 13.58 11.84
C LYS A 219 -6.84 12.46 10.79
N ILE A 220 -6.92 12.84 9.53
CA ILE A 220 -6.75 11.88 8.42
C ILE A 220 -5.27 11.52 8.24
N LEU A 221 -4.97 10.47 7.48
CA LEU A 221 -3.60 10.00 7.17
C LEU A 221 -2.72 9.90 8.43
N PRO A 222 -3.09 9.08 9.42
CA PRO A 222 -2.46 9.08 10.75
C PRO A 222 -0.97 8.75 10.72
N GLY A 223 -0.48 8.04 9.70
CA GLY A 223 0.93 7.65 9.54
C GLY A 223 1.85 8.76 9.08
N CYS A 224 1.34 9.84 8.46
CA CYS A 224 2.18 10.91 7.96
C CYS A 224 2.36 12.07 8.96
N ASP A 225 3.35 12.92 8.69
CA ASP A 225 3.58 14.13 9.50
C ASP A 225 2.36 15.05 9.47
N SER A 226 2.10 15.72 10.59
CA SER A 226 0.91 16.57 10.75
C SER A 226 0.87 17.79 9.83
N ASP A 227 2.04 18.30 9.39
CA ASP A 227 2.08 19.39 8.42
C ASP A 227 1.58 18.92 7.05
N VAL A 228 1.91 17.68 6.67
CA VAL A 228 1.46 17.03 5.43
C VAL A 228 -0.04 16.76 5.48
N ALA A 229 -0.53 16.12 6.54
CA ALA A 229 -1.96 15.84 6.70
C ALA A 229 -2.81 17.13 6.60
N ARG A 230 -2.37 18.23 7.23
CA ARG A 230 -3.05 19.54 7.15
C ARG A 230 -3.11 20.14 5.74
N VAL A 231 -2.13 19.85 4.88
CA VAL A 231 -2.21 20.29 3.46
C VAL A 231 -3.31 19.52 2.76
N VAL A 232 -3.36 18.18 2.93
CA VAL A 232 -4.42 17.35 2.33
C VAL A 232 -5.80 17.77 2.83
N GLU A 233 -5.98 17.96 4.13
CA GLU A 233 -7.24 18.41 4.73
C GLU A 233 -7.74 19.74 4.12
N ARG A 234 -6.85 20.72 3.97
CA ARG A 234 -7.20 22.01 3.35
C ARG A 234 -7.53 21.87 1.86
N SER A 235 -6.76 21.06 1.14
CA SER A 235 -7.01 20.79 -0.28
C SER A 235 -8.36 20.10 -0.48
N PHE A 236 -8.66 19.10 0.31
CA PHE A 236 -9.91 18.36 0.29
C PHE A 236 -11.11 19.28 0.60
N ALA A 237 -11.01 20.08 1.66
CA ALA A 237 -12.06 21.05 2.00
C ALA A 237 -12.30 22.08 0.88
N LYS A 238 -11.22 22.58 0.24
CA LYS A 238 -11.30 23.50 -0.91
C LYS A 238 -12.01 22.86 -2.11
N ARG A 239 -11.86 21.54 -2.29
CA ARG A 239 -12.51 20.74 -3.34
C ARG A 239 -13.92 20.28 -2.96
N GLY A 240 -14.42 20.65 -1.77
CA GLY A 240 -15.77 20.32 -1.30
C GLY A 240 -15.91 18.96 -0.63
N ILE A 241 -14.81 18.27 -0.31
CA ILE A 241 -14.84 17.07 0.50
C ILE A 241 -15.05 17.47 1.97
N ASP A 242 -16.14 17.01 2.58
CA ASP A 242 -16.42 17.21 4.01
C ASP A 242 -15.60 16.19 4.83
N ILE A 243 -14.81 16.67 5.79
CA ILE A 243 -13.96 15.82 6.63
C ILE A 243 -14.41 15.94 8.07
N ARG A 244 -14.89 14.85 8.65
CA ARG A 244 -15.34 14.78 10.05
C ARG A 244 -14.40 13.84 10.81
N THR A 245 -13.40 14.43 11.46
CA THR A 245 -12.47 13.69 12.34
C THR A 245 -13.05 13.57 13.77
N GLY A 246 -12.53 12.64 14.55
CA GLY A 246 -13.07 12.31 15.88
C GLY A 246 -14.50 11.77 15.84
N THR A 247 -14.94 11.29 14.68
CA THR A 247 -16.32 10.88 14.41
C THR A 247 -16.43 9.36 14.33
N ARG A 248 -17.25 8.78 15.19
CA ARG A 248 -17.56 7.34 15.20
C ARG A 248 -18.90 7.08 14.54
N VAL A 249 -18.99 5.94 13.85
CA VAL A 249 -20.21 5.46 13.21
C VAL A 249 -20.66 4.15 13.86
N ASN A 250 -21.98 3.95 13.98
CA ASN A 250 -22.57 2.80 14.71
C ASN A 250 -23.38 1.86 13.83
N GLY A 251 -23.47 2.13 12.54
CA GLY A 251 -24.25 1.35 11.59
C GLY A 251 -24.98 2.24 10.60
N HIS A 252 -25.89 1.64 9.86
CA HIS A 252 -26.70 2.35 8.86
C HIS A 252 -28.11 1.81 8.79
N THR A 253 -29.03 2.61 8.25
CA THR A 253 -30.39 2.18 7.94
C THR A 253 -30.67 2.41 6.46
N PRO A 254 -31.02 1.36 5.68
CA PRO A 254 -31.36 1.50 4.26
C PRO A 254 -32.51 2.48 4.03
N GLY A 255 -32.32 3.37 3.05
CA GLY A 255 -33.33 4.36 2.67
C GLY A 255 -34.43 3.76 1.79
N LYS A 256 -35.64 4.32 1.87
CA LYS A 256 -36.81 3.86 1.10
C LYS A 256 -36.67 4.07 -0.42
N ASN A 257 -35.86 5.03 -0.83
CA ASN A 257 -35.69 5.44 -2.24
C ASN A 257 -34.30 5.07 -2.80
N GLY A 258 -33.62 4.08 -2.20
CA GLY A 258 -32.20 3.81 -2.43
C GLY A 258 -31.31 4.65 -1.50
N GLY A 259 -30.00 4.35 -1.47
CA GLY A 259 -29.07 4.95 -0.52
C GLY A 259 -29.29 4.48 0.93
N THR A 260 -28.70 5.18 1.88
CA THR A 260 -28.71 4.81 3.30
C THR A 260 -28.48 6.01 4.20
N ALA A 261 -28.95 5.93 5.45
CA ALA A 261 -28.63 6.86 6.54
C ALA A 261 -27.55 6.23 7.42
N VAL A 262 -26.37 6.83 7.47
CA VAL A 262 -25.25 6.43 8.34
C VAL A 262 -25.44 7.06 9.71
N HIS A 263 -25.47 6.24 10.75
CA HIS A 263 -25.63 6.69 12.13
C HIS A 263 -24.31 7.17 12.73
N ILE A 264 -24.27 8.42 13.14
CA ILE A 264 -23.07 9.07 13.68
C ILE A 264 -23.26 9.32 15.19
N ASP A 265 -22.27 8.93 15.99
CA ASP A 265 -22.28 9.17 17.43
C ASP A 265 -22.42 10.67 17.76
N GLY A 266 -23.48 11.01 18.47
CA GLY A 266 -23.70 12.37 18.98
C GLY A 266 -24.02 13.43 17.91
N ALA A 267 -24.33 13.02 16.68
CA ALA A 267 -24.68 13.92 15.57
C ALA A 267 -25.89 13.42 14.79
N GLU A 268 -26.38 14.23 13.84
CA GLU A 268 -27.44 13.82 12.91
C GLU A 268 -26.90 12.77 11.91
N ASP A 269 -27.82 11.88 11.50
CA ASP A 269 -27.53 10.86 10.49
C ASP A 269 -27.12 11.50 9.17
N LEU A 270 -26.12 10.89 8.50
CA LEU A 270 -25.69 11.29 7.17
C LEU A 270 -26.37 10.42 6.10
N VAL A 271 -27.19 11.04 5.26
CA VAL A 271 -27.87 10.33 4.16
C VAL A 271 -27.02 10.37 2.90
N VAL A 272 -26.69 9.20 2.34
CA VAL A 272 -25.83 9.03 1.15
C VAL A 272 -26.34 7.91 0.25
N ASP A 273 -25.88 7.92 -1.00
CA ASP A 273 -26.15 6.85 -1.96
C ASP A 273 -25.22 5.64 -1.72
N LEU A 274 -24.00 5.88 -1.23
CA LEU A 274 -22.96 4.87 -1.05
C LEU A 274 -22.20 5.06 0.26
N VAL A 275 -21.88 3.95 0.92
CA VAL A 275 -20.92 3.90 2.04
C VAL A 275 -19.71 3.06 1.61
N VAL A 276 -18.52 3.63 1.64
CA VAL A 276 -17.27 2.93 1.37
C VAL A 276 -16.54 2.65 2.68
N MET A 277 -16.38 1.38 3.02
CA MET A 277 -15.67 0.95 4.22
C MET A 277 -14.16 0.90 3.95
N ALA A 278 -13.41 1.85 4.53
CA ALA A 278 -11.96 2.00 4.39
C ALA A 278 -11.25 1.99 5.76
N VAL A 279 -11.71 1.12 6.67
CA VAL A 279 -11.28 1.04 8.09
C VAL A 279 -10.11 0.09 8.32
N GLY A 280 -9.35 -0.21 7.28
CA GLY A 280 -8.18 -1.07 7.31
C GLY A 280 -8.45 -2.48 6.77
N ARG A 281 -7.49 -3.37 7.00
CA ARG A 281 -7.49 -4.75 6.51
C ARG A 281 -7.28 -5.71 7.70
N ARG A 282 -7.64 -6.97 7.54
CA ARG A 282 -7.33 -8.05 8.48
C ARG A 282 -6.55 -9.16 7.76
N PRO A 283 -5.62 -9.84 8.43
CA PRO A 283 -4.86 -10.93 7.83
C PRO A 283 -5.79 -12.07 7.39
N ASN A 284 -5.40 -12.76 6.33
CA ASN A 284 -6.15 -13.89 5.75
C ASN A 284 -5.54 -15.21 6.19
N THR A 285 -5.73 -15.57 7.46
CA THR A 285 -5.18 -16.81 8.08
C THR A 285 -6.23 -17.93 8.19
N GLU A 286 -7.52 -17.59 8.05
CA GLU A 286 -8.60 -18.56 8.13
C GLU A 286 -8.53 -19.62 7.02
N GLY A 287 -8.63 -20.90 7.37
CA GLY A 287 -8.61 -22.02 6.42
C GLY A 287 -7.23 -22.33 5.82
N ALA A 288 -6.18 -21.65 6.25
CA ALA A 288 -4.81 -21.92 5.80
C ALA A 288 -4.10 -23.04 6.57
N GLY A 289 -4.75 -23.63 7.60
CA GLY A 289 -4.23 -24.74 8.40
C GLY A 289 -3.11 -24.34 9.37
N LEU A 290 -2.91 -23.03 9.61
CA LEU A 290 -1.75 -22.53 10.35
C LEU A 290 -1.70 -22.97 11.81
N PRO A 291 -2.78 -22.78 12.63
CA PRO A 291 -2.77 -23.24 14.02
C PRO A 291 -2.64 -24.77 14.14
N GLU A 292 -3.26 -25.52 13.24
CA GLU A 292 -3.22 -26.98 13.20
C GLU A 292 -1.82 -27.50 12.89
N ALA A 293 -1.06 -26.73 12.09
CA ALA A 293 0.36 -26.99 11.79
C ALA A 293 1.31 -26.49 12.88
N GLY A 294 0.82 -25.84 13.94
CA GLY A 294 1.63 -25.30 15.03
C GLY A 294 2.19 -23.89 14.78
N VAL A 295 1.76 -23.22 13.72
CA VAL A 295 2.16 -21.83 13.44
C VAL A 295 1.43 -20.90 14.40
N GLU A 296 2.19 -20.07 15.12
CA GLU A 296 1.64 -19.10 16.04
C GLU A 296 0.93 -17.95 15.32
N VAL A 297 -0.31 -17.67 15.74
CA VAL A 297 -1.13 -16.55 15.24
C VAL A 297 -1.52 -15.67 16.42
N ASP A 298 -1.30 -14.36 16.31
CA ASP A 298 -1.61 -13.40 17.37
C ASP A 298 -3.14 -13.21 17.55
N PRO A 299 -3.60 -12.56 18.65
CA PRO A 299 -5.03 -12.33 18.88
C PRO A 299 -5.71 -11.42 17.82
N ARG A 300 -4.94 -10.70 17.00
CA ARG A 300 -5.44 -9.88 15.87
C ARG A 300 -5.53 -10.69 14.57
N GLY A 301 -5.04 -11.93 14.59
CA GLY A 301 -5.05 -12.86 13.46
C GLY A 301 -3.78 -12.86 12.61
N PHE A 302 -2.73 -12.09 12.96
CA PHE A 302 -1.47 -12.08 12.22
C PHE A 302 -0.60 -13.28 12.58
N VAL A 303 0.10 -13.83 11.59
CA VAL A 303 1.15 -14.83 11.82
C VAL A 303 2.32 -14.15 12.53
N VAL A 304 2.77 -14.76 13.64
CA VAL A 304 3.93 -14.28 14.39
C VAL A 304 5.21 -14.77 13.70
N VAL A 305 6.11 -13.83 13.38
CA VAL A 305 7.38 -14.10 12.72
C VAL A 305 8.54 -13.40 13.42
N ASP A 306 9.76 -13.88 13.19
CA ASP A 306 10.99 -13.17 13.53
C ASP A 306 11.37 -12.12 12.46
N GLU A 307 12.52 -11.46 12.63
CA GLU A 307 13.03 -10.42 11.72
C GLU A 307 13.41 -10.93 10.32
N TYR A 308 13.50 -12.28 10.13
CA TYR A 308 13.74 -12.95 8.85
C TYR A 308 12.47 -13.57 8.24
N CYS A 309 11.30 -13.22 8.77
CA CYS A 309 10.00 -13.76 8.38
C CYS A 309 9.81 -15.26 8.72
N ARG A 310 10.62 -15.85 9.60
CA ARG A 310 10.47 -17.22 10.08
C ARG A 310 9.31 -17.31 11.06
N THR A 311 8.47 -18.32 10.93
CA THR A 311 7.39 -18.61 11.88
C THR A 311 7.89 -19.42 13.08
N SER A 312 6.98 -19.75 14.00
CA SER A 312 7.26 -20.68 15.11
C SER A 312 7.56 -22.12 14.67
N VAL A 313 7.30 -22.47 13.41
CA VAL A 313 7.53 -23.80 12.83
C VAL A 313 8.75 -23.77 11.93
N GLU A 314 9.75 -24.62 12.23
CA GLU A 314 10.95 -24.73 11.41
C GLU A 314 10.60 -25.14 9.96
N GLY A 315 11.18 -24.45 8.99
CA GLY A 315 10.93 -24.66 7.55
C GLY A 315 9.65 -23.96 7.05
N VAL A 316 9.04 -23.07 7.87
CA VAL A 316 7.86 -22.28 7.47
C VAL A 316 8.11 -20.81 7.68
N TRP A 317 7.94 -20.01 6.62
CA TRP A 317 8.01 -18.53 6.60
C TRP A 317 6.64 -17.94 6.32
N ALA A 318 6.42 -16.68 6.72
CA ALA A 318 5.23 -15.92 6.36
C ALA A 318 5.59 -14.49 5.94
N VAL A 319 4.97 -13.99 4.86
CA VAL A 319 5.31 -12.69 4.24
C VAL A 319 4.09 -11.93 3.74
N GLY A 320 4.21 -10.61 3.65
CA GLY A 320 3.15 -9.70 3.21
C GLY A 320 2.08 -9.51 4.28
N ASP A 321 0.90 -9.09 3.87
CA ASP A 321 -0.19 -8.63 4.77
C ASP A 321 -0.68 -9.69 5.78
N VAL A 322 -0.22 -10.92 5.72
CA VAL A 322 -0.54 -11.98 6.69
C VAL A 322 0.25 -11.83 7.98
N ILE A 323 1.34 -11.07 7.98
CA ILE A 323 2.15 -10.70 9.16
C ILE A 323 1.92 -9.25 9.55
N ASP A 324 2.28 -8.88 10.80
CA ASP A 324 2.03 -7.52 11.35
C ASP A 324 3.11 -6.52 10.88
N THR A 325 3.14 -6.25 9.59
CA THR A 325 4.01 -5.26 8.95
C THR A 325 3.18 -4.28 8.12
N PRO A 326 3.74 -3.18 7.63
CA PRO A 326 2.97 -2.27 6.79
C PRO A 326 2.39 -2.98 5.57
N ALA A 327 1.07 -2.98 5.44
CA ALA A 327 0.33 -3.65 4.35
C ALA A 327 0.54 -2.93 3.00
N LEU A 328 1.75 -3.05 2.45
CA LEU A 328 2.21 -2.42 1.22
C LEU A 328 2.82 -3.48 0.28
N ALA A 329 2.44 -3.44 -0.99
CA ALA A 329 2.89 -4.42 -1.97
C ALA A 329 4.42 -4.55 -2.05
N HIS A 330 5.14 -3.41 -2.02
CA HIS A 330 6.61 -3.39 -2.07
C HIS A 330 7.28 -3.90 -0.79
N ILE A 331 6.58 -3.86 0.35
CA ILE A 331 7.06 -4.53 1.58
C ILE A 331 6.92 -6.05 1.41
N GLY A 332 5.76 -6.52 0.93
CA GLY A 332 5.60 -7.93 0.61
C GLY A 332 6.65 -8.44 -0.39
N PHE A 333 7.04 -7.63 -1.41
CA PHE A 333 8.15 -8.00 -2.31
C PHE A 333 9.46 -8.20 -1.54
N ALA A 334 9.80 -7.23 -0.69
CA ALA A 334 11.04 -7.26 0.08
C ALA A 334 11.06 -8.44 1.07
N GLU A 335 9.95 -8.68 1.76
CA GLU A 335 9.80 -9.83 2.69
C GLU A 335 9.87 -11.16 1.95
N GLY A 336 9.23 -11.29 0.79
CA GLY A 336 9.32 -12.49 -0.04
C GLY A 336 10.76 -12.79 -0.49
N MET A 337 11.51 -11.77 -0.91
CA MET A 337 12.93 -11.90 -1.23
C MET A 337 13.78 -12.23 0.00
N LEU A 338 13.49 -11.61 1.16
CA LEU A 338 14.19 -11.88 2.41
C LEU A 338 14.00 -13.32 2.86
N ALA A 339 12.78 -13.84 2.82
CA ALA A 339 12.48 -15.23 3.17
C ALA A 339 13.26 -16.22 2.27
N ILE A 340 13.33 -15.98 0.96
CA ILE A 340 14.11 -16.82 0.05
C ILE A 340 15.61 -16.74 0.33
N ARG A 341 16.15 -15.56 0.62
CA ARG A 341 17.57 -15.40 0.98
C ARG A 341 17.90 -16.17 2.26
N ASP A 342 16.99 -16.14 3.23
CA ASP A 342 17.13 -16.89 4.47
C ASP A 342 17.07 -18.41 4.23
N ILE A 343 16.13 -18.89 3.39
CA ILE A 343 16.03 -20.29 2.95
C ILE A 343 17.33 -20.76 2.29
N LEU A 344 17.96 -19.90 1.49
CA LEU A 344 19.24 -20.20 0.83
C LEU A 344 20.45 -20.12 1.77
N GLY A 345 20.27 -19.67 3.01
CA GLY A 345 21.35 -19.44 3.97
C GLY A 345 22.27 -18.27 3.59
N GLU A 346 21.76 -17.30 2.83
CA GLU A 346 22.48 -16.07 2.50
C GLU A 346 22.54 -15.12 3.68
N ASP A 347 23.62 -14.35 3.77
CA ASP A 347 23.70 -13.23 4.72
C ASP A 347 22.78 -12.09 4.26
N ALA A 348 21.60 -12.00 4.86
CA ALA A 348 20.58 -11.02 4.53
C ALA A 348 20.33 -10.06 5.69
N MET A 349 20.16 -8.76 5.39
CA MET A 349 19.77 -7.79 6.41
C MET A 349 18.25 -7.80 6.57
N PRO A 350 17.74 -7.82 7.82
CA PRO A 350 16.33 -7.63 8.12
C PRO A 350 15.79 -6.30 7.57
N ILE A 351 14.48 -6.24 7.33
CA ILE A 351 13.81 -5.03 6.87
C ILE A 351 13.51 -4.12 8.05
N ASP A 352 14.01 -2.88 8.03
CA ASP A 352 13.59 -1.85 8.98
C ASP A 352 12.26 -1.23 8.53
N HIS A 353 11.16 -1.77 9.06
CA HIS A 353 9.81 -1.31 8.73
C HIS A 353 9.52 0.13 9.18
N GLY A 354 10.34 0.72 10.03
CA GLY A 354 10.26 2.12 10.42
C GLY A 354 10.75 3.09 9.34
N ARG A 355 11.49 2.61 8.35
CA ARG A 355 12.11 3.42 7.30
C ARG A 355 11.54 3.16 5.90
N VAL A 356 10.49 2.37 5.76
CA VAL A 356 9.91 2.00 4.46
C VAL A 356 9.23 3.18 3.78
N PRO A 357 9.21 3.22 2.42
CA PRO A 357 8.58 4.30 1.69
C PRO A 357 7.05 4.12 1.65
N TRP A 358 6.32 5.22 1.86
CA TRP A 358 4.88 5.29 1.74
C TRP A 358 4.49 6.23 0.63
N CYS A 359 3.56 5.81 -0.23
CA CYS A 359 3.00 6.59 -1.32
C CYS A 359 1.47 6.54 -1.28
N ILE A 360 0.83 7.71 -1.29
CA ILE A 360 -0.63 7.87 -1.29
C ILE A 360 -0.97 8.79 -2.46
N TYR A 361 -1.79 8.30 -3.38
CA TYR A 361 -2.02 8.91 -4.70
C TYR A 361 -3.26 9.81 -4.75
N CYS A 362 -3.80 10.21 -3.59
CA CYS A 362 -4.83 11.26 -3.56
C CYS A 362 -4.28 12.58 -4.14
N HIS A 363 -5.15 13.53 -4.46
CA HIS A 363 -4.69 14.85 -4.88
C HIS A 363 -4.92 15.88 -3.77
N PRO A 364 -3.82 16.56 -3.29
CA PRO A 364 -2.41 16.36 -3.66
C PRO A 364 -1.86 15.02 -3.18
N GLU A 365 -0.85 14.48 -3.89
CA GLU A 365 -0.17 13.25 -3.51
C GLU A 365 0.58 13.42 -2.19
N VAL A 366 0.76 12.30 -1.48
CA VAL A 366 1.55 12.24 -0.24
C VAL A 366 2.59 11.14 -0.37
N ALA A 367 3.83 11.45 0.02
CA ALA A 367 4.90 10.46 0.10
C ALA A 367 5.80 10.71 1.31
N PHE A 368 6.22 9.65 1.99
CA PHE A 368 7.10 9.78 3.14
C PHE A 368 7.90 8.51 3.42
N ALA A 369 9.01 8.68 4.15
CA ALA A 369 9.81 7.60 4.72
C ALA A 369 10.41 8.06 6.04
N GLY A 370 10.57 7.14 6.99
CA GLY A 370 11.15 7.39 8.30
C GLY A 370 10.24 8.17 9.27
N HIS A 371 10.84 8.80 10.24
CA HIS A 371 10.13 9.46 11.34
C HIS A 371 9.43 10.75 10.94
N SER A 372 8.19 10.94 11.41
CA SER A 372 7.59 12.26 11.56
C SER A 372 8.20 12.97 12.78
N GLU A 373 8.00 14.29 12.93
CA GLU A 373 8.44 14.97 14.18
C GLU A 373 7.80 14.35 15.42
N GLN A 374 6.56 13.89 15.34
CA GLN A 374 5.88 13.27 16.49
C GLN A 374 6.47 11.90 16.79
N SER A 375 6.60 11.01 15.79
CA SER A 375 7.16 9.68 16.04
C SER A 375 8.62 9.71 16.46
N ALA A 376 9.40 10.71 16.03
CA ALA A 376 10.76 10.94 16.52
C ALA A 376 10.76 11.30 18.02
N LYS A 377 9.86 12.20 18.44
CA LYS A 377 9.69 12.55 19.88
C LYS A 377 9.24 11.36 20.71
N ASP A 378 8.29 10.58 20.19
CA ASP A 378 7.79 9.38 20.88
C ASP A 378 8.88 8.31 21.03
N ALA A 379 9.84 8.27 20.10
CA ALA A 379 11.04 7.43 20.16
C ALA A 379 12.17 8.04 21.02
N GLY A 380 11.96 9.20 21.63
CA GLY A 380 12.98 9.88 22.46
C GLY A 380 14.12 10.53 21.66
N LEU A 381 13.95 10.74 20.36
CA LEU A 381 14.96 11.37 19.51
C LEU A 381 14.87 12.90 19.59
N GLU A 382 15.99 13.56 19.80
CA GLU A 382 16.10 15.01 19.62
C GLU A 382 16.29 15.32 18.14
N VAL A 383 15.35 16.05 17.54
CA VAL A 383 15.35 16.36 16.11
C VAL A 383 15.24 17.86 15.84
N VAL A 384 15.72 18.24 14.68
CA VAL A 384 15.45 19.52 14.02
C VAL A 384 14.76 19.26 12.70
N ALA A 385 13.86 20.14 12.27
CA ALA A 385 13.13 19.97 11.03
C ALA A 385 13.10 21.27 10.22
N SER A 386 13.08 21.14 8.91
CA SER A 386 12.82 22.24 7.97
C SER A 386 11.77 21.84 6.97
N LYS A 387 11.08 22.84 6.41
CA LYS A 387 10.07 22.63 5.36
C LYS A 387 10.05 23.77 4.36
N HIS A 388 9.96 23.41 3.07
CA HIS A 388 9.78 24.35 1.96
C HIS A 388 8.49 24.03 1.19
N ARG A 389 7.86 25.07 0.67
CA ARG A 389 6.58 24.96 -0.06
C ARG A 389 6.81 24.98 -1.57
N TYR A 390 6.03 24.20 -2.32
CA TYR A 390 6.06 24.19 -3.78
C TYR A 390 5.73 25.53 -4.41
N VAL A 391 5.03 26.43 -3.73
CA VAL A 391 4.76 27.78 -4.24
C VAL A 391 6.03 28.57 -4.57
N GLY A 392 7.16 28.29 -3.91
CA GLY A 392 8.48 28.85 -4.20
C GLY A 392 9.28 28.12 -5.28
N ASN A 393 8.80 26.98 -5.76
CA ASN A 393 9.52 26.14 -6.72
C ASN A 393 9.16 26.51 -8.17
N GLY A 394 10.17 26.78 -8.99
CA GLY A 394 9.99 27.23 -10.39
C GLY A 394 9.25 26.18 -11.25
N ARG A 395 9.53 24.90 -11.10
CA ARG A 395 8.86 23.84 -11.87
C ARG A 395 7.39 23.71 -11.48
N ALA A 396 7.07 23.82 -10.18
CA ALA A 396 5.69 23.80 -9.70
C ALA A 396 4.87 24.96 -10.30
N GLN A 397 5.48 26.15 -10.41
CA GLN A 397 4.84 27.30 -11.08
C GLN A 397 4.58 27.00 -12.57
N ILE A 398 5.55 26.40 -13.28
CA ILE A 398 5.41 26.04 -14.69
C ILE A 398 4.31 25.00 -14.89
N VAL A 399 4.24 23.99 -14.04
CA VAL A 399 3.20 22.94 -14.09
C VAL A 399 1.83 23.49 -13.69
N GLY A 400 1.80 24.57 -12.90
CA GLY A 400 0.57 25.18 -12.39
C GLY A 400 0.00 24.46 -11.17
N ASP A 401 0.79 23.60 -10.52
CA ASP A 401 0.42 22.91 -9.28
C ASP A 401 1.46 23.25 -8.20
N THR A 402 1.08 24.16 -7.30
CA THR A 402 1.95 24.75 -6.28
C THR A 402 1.53 24.39 -4.86
N GLU A 403 0.45 23.59 -4.71
CA GLU A 403 -0.04 23.21 -3.40
C GLU A 403 0.82 22.09 -2.82
N GLY A 404 1.44 22.34 -1.67
CA GLY A 404 2.23 21.32 -1.01
C GLY A 404 3.52 21.80 -0.39
N LEU A 405 4.27 20.85 0.15
CA LEU A 405 5.56 21.06 0.81
C LEU A 405 6.42 19.80 0.83
N VAL A 406 7.70 20.01 1.03
CA VAL A 406 8.67 18.99 1.46
C VAL A 406 9.11 19.34 2.88
N LYS A 407 9.12 18.35 3.78
CA LYS A 407 9.61 18.47 5.16
C LYS A 407 10.68 17.42 5.40
N VAL A 408 11.82 17.85 5.94
CA VAL A 408 12.97 17.00 6.29
C VAL A 408 13.17 17.08 7.79
N ILE A 409 13.40 15.93 8.42
CA ILE A 409 13.62 15.76 9.85
C ILE A 409 14.99 15.12 10.03
N ALA A 410 15.86 15.77 10.81
CA ALA A 410 17.22 15.30 11.08
C ALA A 410 17.49 15.23 12.58
N LEU A 411 18.35 14.32 13.01
CA LEU A 411 18.84 14.27 14.37
C LEU A 411 19.56 15.58 14.71
N LYS A 412 19.34 16.05 15.92
CA LYS A 412 20.04 17.22 16.46
C LYS A 412 21.38 16.79 17.04
N ARG A 413 22.46 17.38 16.55
CA ARG A 413 23.80 17.15 17.11
C ARG A 413 23.97 17.86 18.46
N PRO A 414 24.97 17.48 19.27
CA PRO A 414 25.26 18.14 20.56
C PRO A 414 25.53 19.65 20.46
N ASP A 415 26.04 20.13 19.33
CA ASP A 415 26.27 21.55 19.05
C ASP A 415 25.00 22.29 18.58
N GLY A 416 23.89 21.59 18.50
CA GLY A 416 22.59 22.13 18.05
C GLY A 416 22.36 22.09 16.54
N THR A 417 23.35 21.70 15.73
CA THR A 417 23.23 21.59 14.27
C THR A 417 22.45 20.33 13.84
N ALA A 418 21.99 20.29 12.60
CA ALA A 418 21.33 19.12 12.02
C ALA A 418 22.36 18.04 11.64
N GLY A 419 22.05 16.79 11.93
CA GLY A 419 22.88 15.62 11.66
C GLY A 419 22.28 14.69 10.61
N GLN A 420 22.13 13.40 10.97
CA GLN A 420 21.57 12.38 10.12
C GLN A 420 20.10 12.66 9.81
N ILE A 421 19.70 12.48 8.55
CA ILE A 421 18.30 12.55 8.12
C ILE A 421 17.57 11.28 8.57
N VAL A 422 16.52 11.44 9.37
CA VAL A 422 15.74 10.34 9.93
C VAL A 422 14.30 10.29 9.42
N GLY A 423 13.87 11.30 8.68
CA GLY A 423 12.55 11.31 8.10
C GLY A 423 12.37 12.37 7.02
N VAL A 424 11.60 12.04 6.00
CA VAL A 424 11.19 12.96 4.94
C VAL A 424 9.71 12.76 4.66
N HIS A 425 8.95 13.85 4.66
CA HIS A 425 7.52 13.86 4.41
C HIS A 425 7.18 14.91 3.35
N MET A 426 6.47 14.47 2.31
CA MET A 426 6.16 15.29 1.15
C MET A 426 4.66 15.28 0.88
N VAL A 427 4.14 16.40 0.41
CA VAL A 427 2.79 16.51 -0.15
C VAL A 427 2.81 17.48 -1.31
N GLY A 428 2.22 17.11 -2.44
CA GLY A 428 2.19 17.99 -3.62
C GLY A 428 2.27 17.23 -4.94
N PRO A 429 2.64 17.92 -6.04
CA PRO A 429 2.67 17.31 -7.36
C PRO A 429 3.74 16.23 -7.49
N TRP A 430 3.32 15.02 -7.88
CA TRP A 430 4.16 13.86 -8.19
C TRP A 430 5.19 13.52 -7.09
N VAL A 431 4.84 13.74 -5.82
CA VAL A 431 5.76 13.44 -4.71
C VAL A 431 6.01 11.95 -4.56
N THR A 432 5.10 11.10 -5.03
CA THR A 432 5.28 9.65 -5.07
C THR A 432 6.45 9.23 -5.96
N GLU A 433 6.69 9.95 -7.06
CA GLU A 433 7.84 9.73 -7.95
C GLU A 433 9.13 10.40 -7.44
N GLN A 434 9.01 11.44 -6.60
CA GLN A 434 10.15 12.18 -6.06
C GLN A 434 10.77 11.53 -4.81
N LEU A 435 10.04 10.64 -4.13
CA LEU A 435 10.45 10.07 -2.85
C LEU A 435 11.78 9.30 -2.92
N GLY A 436 12.15 8.75 -4.08
CA GLY A 436 13.30 7.85 -4.21
C GLY A 436 14.60 8.40 -3.64
N GLN A 437 14.97 9.68 -3.93
CA GLN A 437 16.18 10.30 -3.37
C GLN A 437 16.10 10.50 -1.85
N ALA A 438 14.93 10.85 -1.34
CA ALA A 438 14.68 11.01 0.09
C ALA A 438 14.74 9.67 0.82
N TYR A 439 14.16 8.61 0.22
CA TYR A 439 14.22 7.26 0.73
C TYR A 439 15.66 6.74 0.85
N LEU A 440 16.49 6.97 -0.18
CA LEU A 440 17.92 6.64 -0.12
C LEU A 440 18.63 7.38 1.01
N ALA A 441 18.35 8.69 1.18
CA ALA A 441 18.99 9.49 2.24
C ALA A 441 18.63 8.94 3.65
N VAL A 442 17.38 8.54 3.88
CA VAL A 442 16.95 7.96 5.17
C VAL A 442 17.58 6.59 5.40
N ASN A 443 17.59 5.71 4.40
CA ASN A 443 18.07 4.34 4.56
C ASN A 443 19.60 4.21 4.59
N TRP A 444 20.32 5.09 3.91
CA TRP A 444 21.79 5.15 3.95
C TRP A 444 22.30 6.03 5.10
N GLU A 445 21.40 6.48 5.96
CA GLU A 445 21.75 7.29 7.14
C GLU A 445 22.53 8.55 6.78
N ALA A 446 22.22 9.11 5.59
CA ALA A 446 22.90 10.28 5.08
C ALA A 446 22.71 11.49 6.00
N THR A 447 23.76 12.26 6.14
CA THR A 447 23.74 13.50 6.91
C THR A 447 23.20 14.65 6.08
N VAL A 448 22.71 15.69 6.76
CA VAL A 448 22.31 16.95 6.12
C VAL A 448 23.46 17.55 5.30
N ASP A 449 24.70 17.49 5.80
CA ASP A 449 25.87 18.06 5.10
C ASP A 449 26.18 17.32 3.79
N GLU A 450 26.04 15.98 3.77
CA GLU A 450 26.27 15.17 2.57
C GLU A 450 25.21 15.44 1.51
N VAL A 451 23.93 15.45 1.88
CA VAL A 451 22.83 15.68 0.93
C VAL A 451 22.80 17.14 0.45
N ALA A 452 23.12 18.12 1.30
CA ALA A 452 23.19 19.52 0.93
C ALA A 452 24.29 19.82 -0.12
N ALA A 453 25.30 18.95 -0.21
CA ALA A 453 26.37 19.07 -1.21
C ALA A 453 25.96 18.57 -2.62
N PHE A 454 24.80 17.90 -2.77
CA PHE A 454 24.37 17.37 -4.06
C PHE A 454 23.87 18.48 -4.99
N ILE A 455 24.28 18.40 -6.26
CA ILE A 455 23.78 19.28 -7.31
C ILE A 455 22.36 18.80 -7.68
N GLN A 456 21.38 19.65 -7.45
CA GLN A 456 20.00 19.38 -7.85
C GLN A 456 19.77 19.88 -9.29
N PRO A 457 19.12 19.09 -10.16
CA PRO A 457 18.79 19.54 -11.51
C PRO A 457 17.72 20.64 -11.48
N HIS A 458 17.93 21.71 -12.26
CA HIS A 458 17.04 22.86 -12.32
C HIS A 458 16.48 23.07 -13.75
N PRO A 459 15.19 23.39 -13.94
CA PRO A 459 14.13 23.43 -12.92
C PRO A 459 13.44 22.06 -12.77
N THR A 460 13.32 21.57 -11.54
CA THR A 460 12.60 20.32 -11.23
C THR A 460 11.74 20.46 -9.96
N LEU A 461 10.77 19.57 -9.78
CA LEU A 461 10.04 19.46 -8.52
C LEU A 461 10.92 18.90 -7.41
N SER A 462 11.80 17.96 -7.77
CA SER A 462 12.67 17.24 -6.83
C SER A 462 13.74 18.11 -6.17
N GLU A 463 14.12 19.26 -6.77
CA GLU A 463 15.08 20.20 -6.15
C GLU A 463 14.59 20.77 -4.82
N LEU A 464 13.27 20.76 -4.58
CA LEU A 464 12.69 21.25 -3.31
C LEU A 464 13.15 20.43 -2.10
N PHE A 465 13.43 19.12 -2.29
CA PHE A 465 14.07 18.31 -1.27
C PHE A 465 15.47 18.82 -0.92
N GLY A 466 16.32 19.07 -1.93
CA GLY A 466 17.67 19.61 -1.74
C GLY A 466 17.66 20.98 -1.05
N GLU A 467 16.77 21.89 -1.47
CA GLU A 467 16.60 23.20 -0.83
C GLU A 467 16.18 23.06 0.65
N THR A 468 15.28 22.10 0.95
CA THR A 468 14.86 21.85 2.32
C THR A 468 16.01 21.31 3.17
N VAL A 469 16.84 20.42 2.61
CA VAL A 469 18.02 19.91 3.31
C VAL A 469 19.07 21.03 3.47
N LEU A 470 19.31 21.83 2.43
CA LEU A 470 20.27 22.94 2.48
C LEU A 470 19.92 23.93 3.60
N SER A 471 18.64 24.22 3.82
CA SER A 471 18.22 25.13 4.89
C SER A 471 18.57 24.63 6.30
N LEU A 472 18.67 23.30 6.49
CA LEU A 472 19.08 22.70 7.76
C LEU A 472 20.58 22.91 8.08
N THR A 473 21.39 23.31 7.10
CA THR A 473 22.79 23.75 7.34
C THR A 473 22.90 25.18 7.90
N GLY A 474 21.75 25.87 8.08
CA GLY A 474 21.70 27.29 8.42
C GLY A 474 21.96 28.24 7.25
N ARG A 475 22.01 27.73 6.02
CA ARG A 475 22.21 28.52 4.78
C ARG A 475 21.16 28.11 3.75
N SER A 476 20.13 28.92 3.60
CA SER A 476 19.10 28.77 2.58
C SER A 476 19.49 29.52 1.30
N LEU A 477 19.14 28.98 0.13
CA LEU A 477 19.34 29.66 -1.15
C LEU A 477 18.09 30.50 -1.52
N HIS A 478 16.90 29.93 -1.40
CA HIS A 478 15.64 30.54 -1.82
C HIS A 478 14.58 30.64 -0.72
N GLY A 479 14.90 30.42 0.54
CA GLY A 479 13.93 30.38 1.64
C GLY A 479 14.29 31.28 2.82
#